data_fa2ece2ba9d00e53102d9ac61d88ada5
#
_entry.id   fa2ece2ba9d00e53102d9ac61d88ada5
#
_cell.length_a   1.000
_cell.length_b   1.000
_cell.length_c   1.000
_cell.angle_alpha   90.00
_cell.angle_beta   90.00
_cell.angle_gamma   90.00
#
_symmetry.space_group_name_H-M   'P 1'
#
loop_
_entity.id
_entity.type
_entity.pdbx_description
1 polymer ?
#
loop_
_entity_poly.entity_id
_entity_poly.type
_entity_poly.pdbx_seq_one_letter_code
_entity_poly.pdbx_strand_id
1 'polypeptide(L)' 'MEDRRKSGRTTRLIDSYIQLLFEVDKGQTIKVRDHYPSNDAHRMLIDKILYRLKNEHPGVEVEHDYRERTIKRV' A
#
# COMPACT_ATOMS: atom_id res chain seq x y z
N MET A 1 22.22 -1.61 -10.80
CA MET A 1 21.23 -1.46 -11.88
C MET A 1 20.02 -2.35 -11.67
N GLU A 2 20.23 -3.61 -11.37
CA GLU A 2 19.11 -4.52 -11.07
C GLU A 2 18.31 -4.05 -9.88
N ASP A 3 19.00 -3.56 -8.86
CA ASP A 3 18.34 -3.09 -7.66
C ASP A 3 17.40 -1.93 -7.98
N ARG A 4 17.80 -1.09 -8.90
CA ARG A 4 17.00 0.03 -9.32
C ARG A 4 15.70 -0.42 -9.97
N ARG A 5 15.78 -1.48 -10.77
CA ARG A 5 14.59 -2.03 -11.41
C ARG A 5 13.64 -2.66 -10.41
N LYS A 6 14.18 -3.39 -9.44
CA LYS A 6 13.36 -3.97 -8.38
C LYS A 6 12.69 -2.89 -7.56
N SER A 7 13.47 -1.86 -7.20
CA SER A 7 12.93 -0.74 -6.44
C SER A 7 11.87 0.00 -7.23
N GLY A 8 12.09 0.17 -8.54
CA GLY A 8 11.12 0.82 -9.40
C GLY A 8 9.80 0.07 -9.46
N ARG A 9 9.85 -1.26 -9.52
CA ARG A 9 8.65 -2.09 -9.54
C ARG A 9 7.86 -1.97 -8.25
N THR A 10 8.54 -2.04 -7.12
CA THR A 10 7.90 -1.90 -5.82
C THR A 10 7.33 -0.50 -5.65
N THR A 11 8.07 0.51 -6.06
CA THR A 11 7.64 1.89 -5.97
C THR A 11 6.38 2.12 -6.81
N ARG A 12 6.32 1.57 -8.02
CA ARG A 12 5.13 1.70 -8.87
C ARG A 12 3.92 1.04 -8.23
N LEU A 13 4.12 -0.11 -7.62
CA LEU A 13 3.05 -0.82 -6.95
C LEU A 13 2.51 0.00 -5.79
N ILE A 14 3.41 0.55 -4.97
CA ILE A 14 3.02 1.40 -3.86
C ILE A 14 2.29 2.64 -4.35
N ASP A 15 2.81 3.29 -5.38
CA ASP A 15 2.18 4.48 -5.96
C ASP A 15 0.76 4.17 -6.45
N SER A 16 0.57 3.01 -7.07
CA SER A 16 -0.75 2.60 -7.54
C SER A 16 -1.74 2.47 -6.41
N TYR A 17 -1.32 1.87 -5.30
CA TYR A 17 -2.19 1.72 -4.14
C TYR A 17 -2.48 3.06 -3.47
N ILE A 18 -1.50 3.94 -3.40
CA ILE A 18 -1.70 5.27 -2.84
C ILE A 18 -2.70 6.05 -3.67
N GLN A 19 -2.56 6.02 -4.98
CA GLN A 19 -3.50 6.67 -5.88
C GLN A 19 -4.91 6.10 -5.73
N LEU A 20 -5.01 4.78 -5.64
CA LEU A 20 -6.29 4.12 -5.45
C LEU A 20 -6.95 4.56 -4.16
N LEU A 21 -6.18 4.71 -3.10
CA LEU A 21 -6.71 5.16 -1.81
C LEU A 21 -7.23 6.59 -1.87
N PHE A 22 -6.67 7.43 -2.75
CA PHE A 22 -7.22 8.76 -2.98
C PHE A 22 -8.53 8.73 -3.76
N GLU A 23 -8.68 7.77 -4.64
CA GLU A 23 -9.84 7.69 -5.52
C GLU A 23 -11.05 7.06 -4.84
N VAL A 24 -10.84 6.20 -3.85
CA VAL A 24 -11.95 5.54 -3.17
C VAL A 24 -12.58 6.47 -2.14
N ASP A 25 -13.85 6.24 -1.88
CA ASP A 25 -14.58 7.01 -0.88
C ASP A 25 -14.23 6.54 0.53
N LYS A 26 -14.50 7.39 1.50
CA LYS A 26 -14.36 7.02 2.90
C LYS A 26 -15.24 5.83 3.20
N GLY A 27 -14.68 4.87 3.91
CA GLY A 27 -15.39 3.63 4.24
C GLY A 27 -15.13 2.51 3.27
N GLN A 28 -14.53 2.77 2.13
CA GLN A 28 -14.20 1.72 1.17
C GLN A 28 -12.89 1.03 1.53
N THR A 29 -12.83 -0.25 1.24
CA THR A 29 -11.68 -1.09 1.53
C THR A 29 -11.06 -1.56 0.23
N ILE A 30 -9.74 -1.48 0.13
CA ILE A 30 -9.01 -2.03 -1.01
C ILE A 30 -8.21 -3.23 -0.56
N LYS A 31 -8.01 -4.18 -1.46
CA LYS A 31 -7.21 -5.36 -1.18
C LYS A 31 -5.80 -5.16 -1.71
N VAL A 32 -4.81 -5.47 -0.87
CA VAL A 32 -3.41 -5.29 -1.21
C VAL A 32 -2.82 -6.63 -1.63
N ARG A 33 -2.14 -6.65 -2.77
CA ARG A 33 -1.46 -7.84 -3.27
C ARG A 33 -0.04 -7.50 -3.64
N ASP A 34 0.89 -8.37 -3.24
CA ASP A 34 2.28 -8.28 -3.66
C ASP A 34 2.53 -9.29 -4.77
N HIS A 35 3.65 -9.13 -5.45
CA HIS A 35 4.10 -10.10 -6.43
C HIS A 35 4.45 -11.43 -5.78
N TYR A 36 4.88 -11.40 -4.53
CA TYR A 36 5.23 -12.59 -3.76
C TYR A 36 4.06 -12.98 -2.89
N PRO A 37 3.72 -14.28 -2.85
CA PRO A 37 2.56 -14.73 -2.09
C PRO A 37 2.77 -14.83 -0.59
N SER A 38 3.96 -14.55 -0.08
CA SER A 38 4.24 -14.72 1.35
C SER A 38 3.52 -13.66 2.19
N ASN A 39 3.19 -14.04 3.43
CA ASN A 39 2.57 -13.12 4.37
C ASN A 39 3.51 -11.97 4.73
N ASP A 40 4.81 -12.26 4.84
CA ASP A 40 5.80 -11.24 5.16
C ASP A 40 5.89 -10.19 4.06
N ALA A 41 5.83 -10.61 2.80
CA ALA A 41 5.87 -9.68 1.68
C ALA A 41 4.66 -8.74 1.70
N HIS A 42 3.48 -9.28 1.94
CA HIS A 42 2.26 -8.46 2.01
C HIS A 42 2.29 -7.51 3.19
N ARG A 43 2.78 -7.97 4.33
CA ARG A 43 2.90 -7.12 5.51
C ARG A 43 3.86 -5.96 5.26
N MET A 44 5.01 -6.25 4.66
CA MET A 44 5.98 -5.21 4.33
C MET A 44 5.42 -4.22 3.32
N LEU A 45 4.67 -4.70 2.36
CA LEU A 45 4.06 -3.83 1.35
C LEU A 45 3.05 -2.89 2.01
N ILE A 46 2.21 -3.41 2.88
CA ILE A 46 1.24 -2.59 3.61
C ILE A 46 1.97 -1.54 4.45
N ASP A 47 3.02 -1.95 5.17
CA ASP A 47 3.80 -1.01 5.98
C ASP A 47 4.39 0.12 5.13
N LYS A 48 4.91 -0.21 3.98
CA LYS A 48 5.49 0.80 3.08
C LYS A 48 4.42 1.75 2.55
N ILE A 49 3.24 1.25 2.22
CA ILE A 49 2.15 2.10 1.78
C ILE A 49 1.74 3.05 2.90
N LEU A 50 1.58 2.54 4.11
CA LEU A 50 1.19 3.36 5.24
C LEU A 50 2.24 4.42 5.57
N TYR A 51 3.51 4.05 5.49
CA TYR A 51 4.61 4.96 5.76
C TYR A 51 4.61 6.12 4.75
N ARG A 52 4.45 5.81 3.47
CA ARG A 52 4.41 6.85 2.45
C ARG A 52 3.19 7.75 2.57
N LEU A 53 2.03 7.16 2.89
CA LEU A 53 0.83 7.97 3.12
C LEU A 53 1.05 8.95 4.26
N LYS A 54 1.60 8.48 5.35
CA LYS A 54 1.83 9.31 6.52
C LYS A 54 2.78 10.46 6.22
N ASN A 55 3.83 10.21 5.44
CA ASN A 55 4.83 11.23 5.14
C ASN A 55 4.41 12.19 4.04
N GLU A 56 3.76 11.68 3.00
CA GLU A 56 3.43 12.48 1.82
C GLU A 56 2.01 13.05 1.89
N HIS A 57 1.13 12.36 2.57
CA HIS A 57 -0.29 12.73 2.62
C HIS A 57 -0.86 12.58 4.02
N PRO A 58 -0.38 13.40 4.97
CA PRO A 58 -0.78 13.22 6.37
C PRO A 58 -2.26 13.46 6.64
N GLY A 59 -2.97 14.09 5.71
CA GLY A 59 -4.40 14.30 5.85
C GLY A 59 -5.25 13.10 5.47
N VAL A 60 -4.64 12.06 4.92
CA VAL A 60 -5.37 10.85 4.52
C VAL A 60 -5.28 9.83 5.64
N GLU A 61 -6.42 9.45 6.18
CA GLU A 61 -6.48 8.47 7.26
C GLU A 61 -6.98 7.13 6.72
N VAL A 62 -6.36 6.05 7.16
CA VAL A 62 -6.70 4.70 6.74
C VAL A 62 -6.58 3.75 7.92
N GLU A 63 -7.30 2.64 7.84
CA GLU A 63 -7.13 1.50 8.73
C GLU A 63 -6.63 0.32 7.90
N HIS A 64 -5.84 -0.55 8.51
CA HIS A 64 -5.28 -1.68 7.78
C HIS A 64 -5.52 -2.97 8.54
N ASP A 65 -5.51 -4.07 7.80
CA ASP A 65 -5.64 -5.40 8.36
C ASP A 65 -4.64 -6.32 7.66
N TYR A 66 -3.61 -6.74 8.40
CA TYR A 66 -2.58 -7.61 7.83
C TYR A 66 -3.14 -8.99 7.49
N ARG A 67 -4.07 -9.48 8.27
CA ARG A 67 -4.65 -10.80 8.06
C ARG A 67 -5.45 -10.85 6.78
N GLU A 68 -6.29 -9.84 6.58
CA GLU A 68 -7.10 -9.74 5.38
C GLU A 68 -6.35 -9.09 4.22
N ARG A 69 -5.20 -8.51 4.50
CA ARG A 69 -4.38 -7.80 3.51
C ARG A 69 -5.16 -6.67 2.87
N THR A 70 -5.81 -5.87 3.70
CA THR A 70 -6.65 -4.78 3.22
C THR A 70 -6.27 -3.46 3.86
N ILE A 71 -6.62 -2.38 3.17
CA ILE A 71 -6.51 -1.03 3.70
C ILE A 71 -7.85 -0.35 3.46
N LYS A 72 -8.42 0.20 4.52
CA LYS A 72 -9.72 0.86 4.45
C LYS A 72 -9.55 2.36 4.61
N ARG A 73 -10.19 3.12 3.75
CA ARG A 73 -10.21 4.57 3.86
C ARG A 73 -11.18 5.00 4.95
N VAL A 74 -10.71 5.76 5.93
CA VAL A 74 -11.56 6.26 7.02
C VAL A 74 -11.69 7.77 7.00
#